data_8dc26bf010e7719e3d8ad897a5effa98
#
_entry.id   8dc26bf010e7719e3d8ad897a5effa98
#
_cell.length_a   1.000
_cell.length_b   1.000
_cell.length_c   1.000
_cell.angle_alpha   90.00
_cell.angle_beta   90.00
_cell.angle_gamma   90.00
#
_symmetry.space_group_name_H-M   'P 1'
#
loop_
_entity.id
_entity.type
_entity.pdbx_description
1 polymer ?
#
loop_
_entity_poly.entity_id
_entity_poly.type
_entity_poly.pdbx_seq_one_letter_code
_entity_poly.pdbx_strand_id
1 'polypeptide(L)'
;VQYELDYALTVQSPDGKQTNYSKEMLQLYFRDQDPEFDLLFDSPEEGQQYVDQYKANILADGSTVVSERVNFAPQPQSSMTVIDQHTGYVKALIGGRGEKTASLTLNRATDTTRQPGSTFKIVSTYAPALNEKGDTLATTFMDEPYEYPDGSPVNNASRSYGGETTI
;
A
#
# COMPACT_ATOMS: atom_id res chain seq x y z
N VAL A 1 -5.46 13.84 -3.21
CA VAL A 1 -5.78 12.55 -2.59
C VAL A 1 -6.77 11.88 -3.49
N GLN A 2 -6.48 10.68 -3.95
CA GLN A 2 -7.42 9.86 -4.70
C GLN A 2 -8.08 8.83 -3.78
N TYR A 3 -9.19 8.26 -4.22
CA TYR A 3 -9.98 7.31 -3.46
C TYR A 3 -10.14 6.03 -4.27
N GLU A 4 -9.66 4.91 -3.73
CA GLU A 4 -9.82 3.59 -4.35
C GLU A 4 -11.16 2.98 -3.95
N LEU A 5 -11.93 2.54 -4.96
CA LEU A 5 -13.21 1.86 -4.75
C LEU A 5 -12.99 0.40 -4.31
N ASP A 6 -13.65 0.01 -3.23
CA ASP A 6 -13.93 -1.38 -2.86
C ASP A 6 -15.45 -1.61 -2.98
N TYR A 7 -15.84 -2.52 -3.87
CA TYR A 7 -17.24 -2.74 -4.24
C TYR A 7 -17.60 -4.23 -4.27
N ALA A 8 -18.74 -4.55 -3.69
CA ALA A 8 -19.36 -5.85 -3.80
C ALA A 8 -20.88 -5.69 -3.80
N LEU A 9 -21.55 -6.32 -4.75
CA LEU A 9 -23.00 -6.32 -4.90
C LEU A 9 -23.49 -7.74 -5.09
N THR A 10 -24.52 -8.13 -4.33
CA THR A 10 -25.28 -9.36 -4.55
C THR A 10 -26.69 -9.01 -4.97
N VAL A 11 -27.13 -9.55 -6.09
CA VAL A 11 -28.51 -9.37 -6.59
C VAL A 11 -29.20 -10.71 -6.70
N GLN A 12 -30.53 -10.69 -6.67
CA GLN A 12 -31.40 -11.82 -6.94
C GLN A 12 -32.24 -11.51 -8.16
N SER A 13 -32.11 -12.36 -9.20
CA SER A 13 -32.91 -12.28 -10.42
C SER A 13 -34.37 -12.70 -10.17
N PRO A 14 -35.32 -12.35 -11.05
CA PRO A 14 -36.74 -12.73 -10.91
C PRO A 14 -36.99 -14.25 -10.81
N ASP A 15 -36.10 -15.06 -11.34
CA ASP A 15 -36.12 -16.53 -11.23
C ASP A 15 -35.56 -17.08 -9.91
N GLY A 16 -35.13 -16.17 -9.00
CA GLY A 16 -34.60 -16.51 -7.67
C GLY A 16 -33.12 -16.82 -7.60
N LYS A 17 -32.38 -16.75 -8.70
CA LYS A 17 -30.94 -16.99 -8.73
C LYS A 17 -30.19 -15.79 -8.16
N GLN A 18 -29.21 -16.04 -7.28
CA GLN A 18 -28.33 -15.00 -6.78
C GLN A 18 -27.03 -14.90 -7.61
N THR A 19 -26.60 -13.68 -7.87
CA THR A 19 -25.35 -13.37 -8.60
C THR A 19 -24.57 -12.32 -7.83
N ASN A 20 -23.24 -12.53 -7.72
CA ASN A 20 -22.33 -11.60 -7.06
C ASN A 20 -21.52 -10.84 -8.10
N TYR A 21 -21.37 -9.54 -7.87
CA TYR A 21 -20.58 -8.63 -8.68
C TYR A 21 -19.49 -8.00 -7.82
N SER A 22 -18.27 -7.94 -8.36
CA SER A 22 -17.11 -7.38 -7.68
C SER A 22 -16.65 -6.07 -8.32
N LYS A 23 -15.70 -5.39 -7.65
CA LYS A 23 -15.06 -4.19 -8.20
C LYS A 23 -14.33 -4.44 -9.52
N GLU A 24 -13.75 -5.64 -9.69
CA GLU A 24 -13.07 -6.02 -10.93
C GLU A 24 -14.06 -6.14 -12.10
N MET A 25 -15.27 -6.64 -11.85
CA MET A 25 -16.32 -6.73 -12.87
C MET A 25 -16.82 -5.31 -13.25
N LEU A 26 -16.95 -4.41 -12.29
CA LEU A 26 -17.26 -3.00 -12.55
C LEU A 26 -16.15 -2.37 -13.41
N GLN A 27 -14.89 -2.60 -13.05
CA GLN A 27 -13.75 -2.08 -13.80
C GLN A 27 -13.76 -2.57 -15.25
N LEU A 28 -13.99 -3.86 -15.47
CA LEU A 28 -14.08 -4.42 -16.82
C LEU A 28 -15.23 -3.82 -17.63
N TYR A 29 -16.39 -3.62 -17.01
CA TYR A 29 -17.54 -3.01 -17.66
C TYR A 29 -17.22 -1.61 -18.22
N PHE A 30 -16.51 -0.77 -17.48
CA PHE A 30 -16.14 0.56 -17.93
C PHE A 30 -14.93 0.55 -18.87
N ARG A 31 -14.05 -0.43 -18.78
CA ARG A 31 -12.91 -0.59 -19.70
C ARG A 31 -13.32 -0.92 -21.13
N ASP A 32 -14.49 -1.43 -21.34
CA ASP A 32 -15.06 -1.58 -22.69
C ASP A 32 -15.29 -0.23 -23.38
N GLN A 33 -15.46 0.85 -22.61
CA GLN A 33 -15.68 2.22 -23.11
C GLN A 33 -14.42 3.08 -22.99
N ASP A 34 -13.65 2.90 -21.95
CA ASP A 34 -12.39 3.59 -21.67
C ASP A 34 -11.33 2.56 -21.19
N PRO A 35 -10.41 2.12 -22.06
CA PRO A 35 -9.40 1.11 -21.72
C PRO A 35 -8.48 1.49 -20.53
N GLU A 36 -8.32 2.80 -20.26
CA GLU A 36 -7.50 3.31 -19.15
C GLU A 36 -8.30 3.45 -17.84
N PHE A 37 -9.60 3.12 -17.86
CA PHE A 37 -10.42 3.22 -16.65
C PHE A 37 -9.84 2.40 -15.50
N ASP A 38 -9.64 3.04 -14.37
CA ASP A 38 -9.22 2.42 -13.13
C ASP A 38 -10.25 2.68 -12.00
N LEU A 39 -9.96 2.19 -10.80
CA LEU A 39 -10.84 2.31 -9.64
C LEU A 39 -10.41 3.46 -8.71
N LEU A 40 -9.62 4.43 -9.20
CA LEU A 40 -9.15 5.59 -8.47
C LEU A 40 -9.92 6.83 -8.91
N PHE A 41 -10.53 7.52 -7.96
CA PHE A 41 -11.37 8.70 -8.19
C PHE A 41 -10.84 9.90 -7.41
N ASP A 42 -11.08 11.10 -7.89
CA ASP A 42 -10.69 12.33 -7.20
C ASP A 42 -11.58 12.61 -5.98
N SER A 43 -12.78 12.05 -5.96
CA SER A 43 -13.69 12.12 -4.81
C SER A 43 -14.55 10.85 -4.68
N PRO A 44 -15.06 10.53 -3.45
CA PRO A 44 -16.04 9.46 -3.26
C PRO A 44 -17.34 9.68 -4.04
N GLU A 45 -17.76 10.93 -4.21
CA GLU A 45 -18.98 11.31 -4.93
C GLU A 45 -18.86 10.98 -6.43
N GLU A 46 -17.69 11.20 -7.01
CA GLU A 46 -17.40 10.81 -8.40
C GLU A 46 -17.46 9.28 -8.56
N GLY A 47 -16.76 8.54 -7.70
CA GLY A 47 -16.77 7.08 -7.73
C GLY A 47 -18.18 6.50 -7.54
N GLN A 48 -19.01 7.13 -6.70
CA GLN A 48 -20.38 6.70 -6.48
C GLN A 48 -21.24 6.80 -7.75
N GLN A 49 -21.00 7.78 -8.63
CA GLN A 49 -21.71 7.89 -9.90
C GLN A 49 -21.46 6.67 -10.82
N TYR A 50 -20.22 6.18 -10.86
CA TYR A 50 -19.88 4.95 -11.59
C TYR A 50 -20.52 3.71 -10.98
N VAL A 51 -20.54 3.60 -9.65
CA VAL A 51 -21.25 2.52 -8.94
C VAL A 51 -22.73 2.53 -9.28
N ASP A 52 -23.39 3.70 -9.23
CA ASP A 52 -24.82 3.84 -9.50
C ASP A 52 -25.16 3.51 -10.95
N GLN A 53 -24.34 3.95 -11.91
CA GLN A 53 -24.49 3.61 -13.33
C GLN A 53 -24.34 2.11 -13.58
N TYR A 54 -23.31 1.47 -12.98
CA TYR A 54 -23.10 0.04 -13.11
C TYR A 54 -24.25 -0.76 -12.48
N LYS A 55 -24.69 -0.39 -11.29
CA LYS A 55 -25.83 -0.99 -10.60
C LYS A 55 -27.13 -0.86 -11.40
N ALA A 56 -27.41 0.31 -11.97
CA ALA A 56 -28.57 0.51 -12.82
C ALA A 56 -28.60 -0.42 -14.02
N ASN A 57 -27.44 -0.66 -14.65
CA ASN A 57 -27.32 -1.61 -15.76
C ASN A 57 -27.61 -3.05 -15.31
N ILE A 58 -27.11 -3.48 -14.14
CA ILE A 58 -27.36 -4.82 -13.58
C ILE A 58 -28.84 -5.01 -13.26
N LEU A 59 -29.51 -4.00 -12.69
CA LEU A 59 -30.90 -4.10 -12.27
C LEU A 59 -31.92 -3.88 -13.41
N ALA A 60 -31.46 -3.60 -14.63
CA ALA A 60 -32.33 -3.39 -15.79
C ALA A 60 -33.16 -4.63 -16.18
N ASP A 61 -32.74 -5.81 -15.76
CA ASP A 61 -33.46 -7.07 -15.97
C ASP A 61 -34.56 -7.36 -14.94
N GLY A 62 -34.78 -6.44 -13.97
CA GLY A 62 -35.73 -6.60 -12.89
C GLY A 62 -35.19 -7.32 -11.65
N SER A 63 -33.88 -7.54 -11.59
CA SER A 63 -33.20 -8.07 -10.40
C SER A 63 -33.34 -7.12 -9.20
N THR A 64 -33.26 -7.68 -7.98
CA THR A 64 -33.33 -6.93 -6.71
C THR A 64 -32.03 -7.03 -5.94
N VAL A 65 -31.63 -5.96 -5.26
CA VAL A 65 -30.43 -5.95 -4.42
C VAL A 65 -30.67 -6.76 -3.15
N VAL A 66 -29.80 -7.73 -2.90
CA VAL A 66 -29.77 -8.54 -1.66
C VAL A 66 -28.77 -7.93 -0.66
N SER A 67 -27.59 -7.55 -1.12
CA SER A 67 -26.58 -6.85 -0.31
C SER A 67 -25.70 -5.99 -1.20
N GLU A 68 -25.24 -4.88 -0.66
CA GLU A 68 -24.30 -3.97 -1.33
C GLU A 68 -23.29 -3.45 -0.32
N ARG A 69 -22.02 -3.41 -0.74
CA ARG A 69 -20.94 -2.76 0.00
C ARG A 69 -20.20 -1.83 -0.95
N VAL A 70 -20.16 -0.56 -0.57
CA VAL A 70 -19.39 0.48 -1.26
C VAL A 70 -18.47 1.12 -0.23
N ASN A 71 -17.18 1.19 -0.52
CA ASN A 71 -16.21 1.88 0.33
C ASN A 71 -15.17 2.56 -0.53
N PHE A 72 -14.80 3.78 -0.15
CA PHE A 72 -13.77 4.57 -0.82
C PHE A 72 -12.59 4.79 0.13
N ALA A 73 -11.48 4.12 -0.14
CA ALA A 73 -10.28 4.20 0.68
C ALA A 73 -9.33 5.28 0.14
N PRO A 74 -8.95 6.28 0.96
CA PRO A 74 -8.01 7.32 0.52
C PRO A 74 -6.66 6.73 0.16
N GLN A 75 -6.08 7.18 -0.97
CA GLN A 75 -4.77 6.77 -1.47
C GLN A 75 -3.80 7.96 -1.49
N PRO A 76 -2.49 7.74 -1.31
CA PRO A 76 -1.85 6.48 -0.89
C PRO A 76 -2.19 6.11 0.56
N GLN A 77 -2.12 4.81 0.86
CA GLN A 77 -2.24 4.28 2.20
C GLN A 77 -0.93 4.41 2.98
N SER A 78 -1.03 4.46 4.30
CA SER A 78 0.13 4.47 5.21
C SER A 78 -0.19 3.69 6.49
N SER A 79 0.87 3.21 7.14
CA SER A 79 0.78 2.62 8.48
C SER A 79 1.88 3.19 9.37
N MET A 80 1.68 3.15 10.68
CA MET A 80 2.64 3.65 11.64
C MET A 80 2.66 2.77 12.89
N THR A 81 3.87 2.51 13.39
CA THR A 81 4.08 1.87 14.69
C THR A 81 4.95 2.79 15.55
N VAL A 82 4.54 3.04 16.79
CA VAL A 82 5.30 3.79 17.79
C VAL A 82 5.77 2.84 18.86
N ILE A 83 7.07 2.77 19.08
CA ILE A 83 7.71 1.89 20.06
C ILE A 83 8.45 2.73 21.07
N ASP A 84 8.30 2.41 22.36
CA ASP A 84 9.11 2.96 23.44
C ASP A 84 10.52 2.35 23.36
N GLN A 85 11.51 3.19 23.10
CA GLN A 85 12.90 2.74 22.92
C GLN A 85 13.53 2.14 24.19
N HIS A 86 13.01 2.44 25.37
CA HIS A 86 13.56 1.93 26.64
C HIS A 86 12.99 0.57 27.02
N THR A 87 11.75 0.30 26.65
CA THR A 87 11.05 -0.93 27.02
C THR A 87 10.82 -1.89 25.87
N GLY A 88 10.89 -1.42 24.62
CA GLY A 88 10.52 -2.16 23.42
C GLY A 88 9.00 -2.32 23.26
N TYR A 89 8.19 -1.72 24.11
CA TYR A 89 6.74 -1.85 24.04
C TYR A 89 6.13 -0.98 22.94
N VAL A 90 5.20 -1.56 22.18
CA VAL A 90 4.40 -0.82 21.22
C VAL A 90 3.41 0.06 21.97
N LYS A 91 3.51 1.38 21.78
CA LYS A 91 2.63 2.40 22.39
C LYS A 91 1.46 2.77 21.51
N ALA A 92 1.65 2.75 20.18
CA ALA A 92 0.59 2.98 19.22
C ALA A 92 0.85 2.19 17.94
N LEU A 93 -0.24 1.76 17.30
CA LEU A 93 -0.20 1.02 16.05
C LEU A 93 -1.37 1.47 15.18
N ILE A 94 -1.07 1.99 14.00
CA ILE A 94 -2.04 2.46 13.01
C ILE A 94 -1.85 1.64 11.74
N GLY A 95 -2.86 0.86 11.37
CA GLY A 95 -2.79 -0.09 10.25
C GLY A 95 -3.19 0.46 8.89
N GLY A 96 -3.71 1.68 8.83
CA GLY A 96 -4.16 2.29 7.58
C GLY A 96 -4.60 3.73 7.75
N ARG A 97 -4.82 4.40 6.63
CA ARG A 97 -5.33 5.77 6.55
C ARG A 97 -6.82 5.75 6.20
N GLY A 98 -7.56 6.71 6.72
CA GLY A 98 -9.00 6.83 6.54
C GLY A 98 -9.82 6.29 7.70
N GLU A 99 -11.13 6.40 7.61
CA GLU A 99 -12.06 5.90 8.60
C GLU A 99 -12.14 4.37 8.57
N LYS A 100 -12.17 3.75 9.74
CA LYS A 100 -12.35 2.31 9.86
C LYS A 100 -13.84 1.99 9.91
N THR A 101 -14.38 1.51 8.81
CA THR A 101 -15.81 1.22 8.64
C THR A 101 -16.20 -0.24 8.95
N ALA A 102 -15.22 -1.14 9.11
CA ALA A 102 -15.45 -2.56 9.37
C ALA A 102 -14.44 -3.14 10.36
N SER A 103 -14.79 -4.26 11.02
CA SER A 103 -13.89 -5.06 11.84
C SER A 103 -13.02 -5.97 10.96
N LEU A 104 -11.86 -6.42 11.49
CA LEU A 104 -10.94 -7.36 10.83
C LEU A 104 -10.46 -6.89 9.45
N THR A 105 -10.36 -5.58 9.24
CA THR A 105 -9.76 -5.00 8.03
C THR A 105 -8.23 -5.12 8.07
N LEU A 106 -7.61 -5.10 6.89
CA LEU A 106 -6.16 -5.20 6.72
C LEU A 106 -5.41 -4.19 7.60
N ASN A 107 -4.53 -4.70 8.45
CA ASN A 107 -3.59 -3.90 9.24
C ASN A 107 -2.22 -3.87 8.52
N ARG A 108 -1.92 -2.81 7.80
CA ARG A 108 -0.69 -2.70 7.01
C ARG A 108 0.59 -2.62 7.87
N ALA A 109 0.45 -2.36 9.17
CA ALA A 109 1.60 -2.36 10.07
C ALA A 109 2.05 -3.78 10.48
N THR A 110 1.15 -4.78 10.41
CA THR A 110 1.41 -6.17 10.84
C THR A 110 1.22 -7.20 9.75
N ASP A 111 0.30 -6.97 8.80
CA ASP A 111 -0.21 -8.01 7.89
C ASP A 111 0.32 -7.84 6.47
N THR A 112 1.19 -6.85 6.21
CA THR A 112 1.79 -6.63 4.90
C THR A 112 3.31 -6.68 4.95
N THR A 113 3.90 -7.22 3.88
CA THR A 113 5.34 -7.25 3.68
C THR A 113 5.73 -6.28 2.57
N ARG A 114 6.75 -5.46 2.81
CA ARG A 114 7.32 -4.52 1.85
C ARG A 114 8.84 -4.59 1.87
N GLN A 115 9.47 -4.29 0.75
CA GLN A 115 10.92 -4.13 0.71
C GLN A 115 11.31 -2.89 1.53
N PRO A 116 12.20 -3.05 2.53
CA PRO A 116 12.59 -1.93 3.39
C PRO A 116 13.48 -0.91 2.67
N GLY A 117 14.14 -1.31 1.58
CA GLY A 117 15.10 -0.46 0.89
C GLY A 117 16.20 0.03 1.84
N SER A 118 16.63 1.26 1.67
CA SER A 118 17.70 1.87 2.48
C SER A 118 17.37 2.06 3.96
N THR A 119 16.12 1.96 4.38
CA THR A 119 15.76 1.99 5.81
C THR A 119 16.34 0.81 6.57
N PHE A 120 16.62 -0.30 5.88
CA PHE A 120 17.24 -1.48 6.47
C PHE A 120 18.70 -1.24 6.90
N LYS A 121 19.39 -0.22 6.39
CA LYS A 121 20.75 0.14 6.78
C LYS A 121 20.90 0.40 8.28
N ILE A 122 19.84 0.86 8.94
CA ILE A 122 19.84 1.08 10.39
C ILE A 122 20.18 -0.22 11.12
N VAL A 123 19.53 -1.33 10.77
CA VAL A 123 19.74 -2.63 11.45
C VAL A 123 20.86 -3.47 10.84
N SER A 124 21.14 -3.33 9.53
CA SER A 124 22.16 -4.13 8.84
C SER A 124 23.57 -3.53 8.91
N THR A 125 23.70 -2.23 9.08
CA THR A 125 24.98 -1.53 8.99
C THR A 125 25.27 -0.68 10.23
N TYR A 126 24.42 0.30 10.54
CA TYR A 126 24.72 1.25 11.60
C TYR A 126 24.66 0.63 12.99
N ALA A 127 23.64 -0.15 13.30
CA ALA A 127 23.53 -0.78 14.62
C ALA A 127 24.71 -1.73 14.91
N PRO A 128 25.12 -2.66 14.00
CA PRO A 128 26.31 -3.49 14.21
C PRO A 128 27.61 -2.68 14.29
N ALA A 129 27.78 -1.63 13.47
CA ALA A 129 28.96 -0.80 13.50
C ALA A 129 29.15 -0.14 14.88
N LEU A 130 28.10 0.46 15.40
CA LEU A 130 28.14 1.13 16.70
C LEU A 130 28.22 0.14 17.87
N ASN A 131 27.48 -1.00 17.82
CA ASN A 131 27.37 -1.92 18.95
C ASN A 131 28.51 -2.94 19.02
N GLU A 132 28.90 -3.53 17.88
CA GLU A 132 29.86 -4.63 17.84
C GLU A 132 31.29 -4.16 17.58
N LYS A 133 31.47 -3.13 16.74
CA LYS A 133 32.80 -2.61 16.40
C LYS A 133 33.24 -1.45 17.26
N GLY A 134 32.32 -0.82 18.01
CA GLY A 134 32.60 0.35 18.81
C GLY A 134 32.83 1.61 17.97
N ASP A 135 32.36 1.62 16.72
CA ASP A 135 32.39 2.80 15.88
C ASP A 135 31.55 3.93 16.49
N THR A 136 31.86 5.15 16.13
CA THR A 136 31.13 6.35 16.58
C THR A 136 30.69 7.17 15.37
N LEU A 137 29.85 8.18 15.58
CA LEU A 137 29.46 9.09 14.51
C LEU A 137 30.64 9.87 13.89
N ALA A 138 31.80 9.89 14.59
CA ALA A 138 33.04 10.49 14.09
C ALA A 138 33.98 9.49 13.41
N THR A 139 33.65 8.20 13.42
CA THR A 139 34.44 7.18 12.69
C THR A 139 34.33 7.44 11.20
N THR A 140 35.47 7.46 10.51
CA THR A 140 35.54 7.71 9.07
C THR A 140 35.80 6.44 8.30
N PHE A 141 35.23 6.37 7.09
CA PHE A 141 35.43 5.34 6.11
C PHE A 141 35.82 5.96 4.77
N MET A 142 36.62 5.24 4.01
CA MET A 142 37.00 5.68 2.66
C MET A 142 35.91 5.26 1.66
N ASP A 143 35.23 6.26 1.09
CA ASP A 143 34.29 6.07 -0.01
C ASP A 143 35.04 6.13 -1.34
N GLU A 144 35.43 4.94 -1.83
CA GLU A 144 36.23 4.76 -3.04
C GLU A 144 35.65 3.64 -3.91
N PRO A 145 36.08 3.47 -5.17
CA PRO A 145 35.67 2.36 -6.01
C PRO A 145 35.88 0.99 -5.32
N TYR A 146 34.85 0.19 -5.26
CA TYR A 146 34.85 -1.13 -4.65
C TYR A 146 34.19 -2.15 -5.58
N GLU A 147 34.72 -3.37 -5.59
CA GLU A 147 34.18 -4.48 -6.36
C GLU A 147 33.85 -5.67 -5.46
N TYR A 148 32.80 -6.39 -5.81
CA TYR A 148 32.51 -7.68 -5.21
C TYR A 148 33.54 -8.73 -5.60
N PRO A 149 33.61 -9.88 -4.88
CA PRO A 149 34.55 -10.96 -5.22
C PRO A 149 34.41 -11.54 -6.65
N ASP A 150 33.24 -11.34 -7.28
CA ASP A 150 32.95 -11.74 -8.65
C ASP A 150 33.39 -10.69 -9.71
N GLY A 151 33.97 -9.57 -9.26
CA GLY A 151 34.39 -8.46 -10.12
C GLY A 151 33.30 -7.48 -10.50
N SER A 152 32.08 -7.65 -9.98
CA SER A 152 31.00 -6.69 -10.23
C SER A 152 31.19 -5.40 -9.40
N PRO A 153 31.07 -4.19 -10.02
CA PRO A 153 31.34 -2.94 -9.31
C PRO A 153 30.21 -2.57 -8.35
N VAL A 154 30.56 -2.05 -7.18
CA VAL A 154 29.64 -1.41 -6.24
C VAL A 154 29.60 0.09 -6.56
N ASN A 155 28.44 0.59 -6.97
CA ASN A 155 28.28 1.97 -7.34
C ASN A 155 27.45 2.74 -6.31
N ASN A 156 27.88 3.93 -5.95
CA ASN A 156 27.08 4.89 -5.23
C ASN A 156 25.88 5.36 -6.10
N ALA A 157 24.77 5.68 -5.47
CA ALA A 157 23.59 6.24 -6.16
C ALA A 157 23.92 7.55 -6.89
N SER A 158 24.85 8.35 -6.33
CA SER A 158 25.37 9.58 -6.93
C SER A 158 26.29 9.34 -8.13
N ARG A 159 26.78 8.11 -8.32
CA ARG A 159 27.84 7.74 -9.27
C ARG A 159 29.15 8.51 -9.08
N SER A 160 29.38 9.01 -7.89
CA SER A 160 30.60 9.69 -7.46
C SER A 160 31.05 9.20 -6.11
N TYR A 161 32.31 9.37 -5.79
CA TYR A 161 32.91 8.96 -4.51
C TYR A 161 33.30 10.18 -3.70
N GLY A 162 33.02 10.15 -2.40
CA GLY A 162 33.25 11.25 -1.48
C GLY A 162 34.61 11.26 -0.81
N GLY A 163 35.39 10.17 -0.95
CA GLY A 163 36.63 10.00 -0.22
C GLY A 163 36.39 9.68 1.26
N GLU A 164 37.12 10.31 2.16
CA GLU A 164 36.95 10.11 3.60
C GLU A 164 35.61 10.70 4.09
N THR A 165 34.71 9.83 4.53
CA THR A 165 33.36 10.18 5.01
C THR A 165 33.07 9.60 6.37
N THR A 166 32.24 10.28 7.18
CA THR A 166 31.75 9.75 8.48
C THR A 166 30.55 8.83 8.30
N ILE A 167 30.25 8.05 9.34
CA ILE A 167 29.03 7.24 9.39
C ILE A 167 27.78 8.10 9.27
#